data_ba2149542c7f02bb3bb543db2592c6f4
#
_entry.id   ba2149542c7f02bb3bb543db2592c6f4
#
_cell.length_a   1.000
_cell.length_b   1.000
_cell.length_c   1.000
_cell.angle_alpha   90.00
_cell.angle_beta   90.00
_cell.angle_gamma   90.00
#
_symmetry.space_group_name_H-M   'P 1'
#
loop_
_entity.id
_entity.type
_entity.pdbx_description
1 polymer ?
#
loop_
_entity_poly.entity_id
_entity_poly.type
_entity_poly.pdbx_seq_one_letter_code
_entity_poly.pdbx_strand_id
1 'polypeptide(L)'
;TLMVQLEVAERICATPASGKVYGPLSLVGALGFESTIIKKVPPESFKPAPKVDSAVIRLLPRDSGLSTENEKRFLKWSQLLFQQRRKTLMNGIRQHFPEWYQNHGDALRENFGLRRPETLDFTEWMKLFSDYLKIEQNEIR
;
A
#
# COMPACT_ATOMS: atom_id res chain seq x y z
N THR A 1 15.63 13.61 -0.67
CA THR A 1 16.49 12.56 -0.08
C THR A 1 16.26 12.53 1.43
N LEU A 2 16.15 11.34 1.99
CA LEU A 2 15.87 11.12 3.41
C LEU A 2 16.69 9.93 3.91
N MET A 3 17.18 9.99 5.15
CA MET A 3 17.81 8.85 5.81
C MET A 3 16.89 8.28 6.88
N VAL A 4 16.67 6.99 6.83
CA VAL A 4 15.78 6.24 7.74
C VAL A 4 16.43 4.90 8.11
N GLN A 5 15.86 4.19 9.10
CA GLN A 5 16.26 2.81 9.37
C GLN A 5 16.08 1.95 8.11
N LEU A 6 16.99 1.01 7.87
CA LEU A 6 16.97 0.14 6.69
C LEU A 6 15.64 -0.58 6.52
N GLU A 7 15.06 -1.14 7.59
CA GLU A 7 13.77 -1.81 7.55
C GLU A 7 12.65 -0.88 7.07
N VAL A 8 12.64 0.38 7.50
CA VAL A 8 11.65 1.38 7.07
C VAL A 8 11.85 1.71 5.60
N ALA A 9 13.09 1.89 5.15
CA ALA A 9 13.42 2.13 3.75
C ALA A 9 12.95 0.98 2.85
N GLU A 10 13.22 -0.25 3.26
CA GLU A 10 12.80 -1.46 2.54
C GLU A 10 11.27 -1.55 2.41
N ARG A 11 10.52 -1.19 3.45
CA ARG A 11 9.06 -1.15 3.42
C ARG A 11 8.52 -0.05 2.51
N ILE A 12 9.10 1.15 2.55
CA ILE A 12 8.68 2.26 1.69
C ILE A 12 8.91 1.93 0.21
N CYS A 13 10.06 1.33 -0.12
CA CYS A 13 10.46 1.02 -1.49
C CYS A 13 9.99 -0.36 -1.98
N ALA A 14 9.26 -1.12 -1.16
CA ALA A 14 8.83 -2.47 -1.49
C ALA A 14 7.79 -2.51 -2.61
N THR A 15 7.84 -3.58 -3.39
CA THR A 15 6.85 -3.99 -4.38
C THR A 15 6.30 -5.37 -4.03
N PRO A 16 5.26 -5.89 -4.70
CA PRO A 16 4.80 -7.26 -4.47
C PRO A 16 5.90 -8.33 -4.57
N ALA A 17 6.90 -8.13 -5.42
CA ALA A 17 8.06 -9.00 -5.54
C ALA A 17 8.95 -9.02 -4.29
N SER A 18 8.84 -8.02 -3.41
CA SER A 18 9.57 -7.95 -2.13
C SER A 18 8.98 -8.88 -1.05
N GLY A 19 7.86 -9.54 -1.31
CA GLY A 19 7.23 -10.49 -0.41
C GLY A 19 6.67 -9.84 0.87
N LYS A 20 7.02 -10.37 2.04
CA LYS A 20 6.46 -9.95 3.33
C LYS A 20 6.72 -8.48 3.71
N VAL A 21 7.71 -7.86 3.10
CA VAL A 21 8.08 -6.45 3.35
C VAL A 21 7.06 -5.50 2.74
N TYR A 22 6.42 -5.91 1.65
CA TYR A 22 5.37 -5.13 0.99
C TYR A 22 4.10 -5.06 1.85
N GLY A 23 3.59 -3.83 2.03
CA GLY A 23 2.43 -3.59 2.89
C GLY A 23 1.94 -2.15 2.86
N PRO A 24 1.17 -1.73 3.86
CA PRO A 24 0.58 -0.39 3.90
C PRO A 24 1.59 0.76 3.74
N LEU A 25 2.77 0.64 4.35
CA LEU A 25 3.82 1.67 4.23
C LEU A 25 4.36 1.78 2.80
N SER A 26 4.37 0.68 2.06
CA SER A 26 4.74 0.67 0.64
C SER A 26 3.73 1.46 -0.20
N LEU A 27 2.44 1.36 0.12
CA LEU A 27 1.39 2.13 -0.54
C LEU A 27 1.45 3.62 -0.18
N VAL A 28 1.79 3.96 1.07
CA VAL A 28 2.07 5.36 1.48
C VAL A 28 3.21 5.94 0.63
N GLY A 29 4.30 5.20 0.50
CA GLY A 29 5.43 5.62 -0.33
C GLY A 29 5.04 5.79 -1.80
N ALA A 30 4.35 4.81 -2.38
CA ALA A 30 3.96 4.81 -3.78
C ALA A 30 2.89 5.85 -4.13
N LEU A 31 2.05 6.24 -3.18
CA LEU A 31 0.99 7.23 -3.38
C LEU A 31 1.57 8.62 -3.70
N GLY A 32 2.58 9.05 -2.95
CA GLY A 32 3.14 10.38 -3.08
C GLY A 32 4.51 10.46 -3.77
N PHE A 33 5.18 9.30 -3.95
CA PHE A 33 6.57 9.30 -4.41
C PHE A 33 6.91 8.09 -5.27
N GLU A 34 7.87 8.29 -6.14
CA GLU A 34 8.72 7.21 -6.64
C GLU A 34 9.92 7.08 -5.71
N SER A 35 10.03 5.94 -5.02
CA SER A 35 10.97 5.75 -3.91
C SER A 35 12.07 4.77 -4.30
N THR A 36 13.33 5.10 -4.02
CA THR A 36 14.49 4.27 -4.32
C THR A 36 15.50 4.30 -3.19
N ILE A 37 16.02 3.14 -2.76
CA ILE A 37 17.15 3.07 -1.84
C ILE A 37 18.43 3.41 -2.63
N ILE A 38 19.11 4.49 -2.22
CA ILE A 38 20.36 4.95 -2.86
C ILE A 38 21.56 4.26 -2.22
N LYS A 39 21.57 4.16 -0.88
CA LYS A 39 22.71 3.67 -0.12
C LYS A 39 22.28 3.07 1.21
N LYS A 40 22.88 1.95 1.56
CA LYS A 40 22.83 1.39 2.93
C LYS A 40 23.98 1.97 3.73
N VAL A 41 23.72 2.33 4.99
CA VAL A 41 24.69 2.95 5.89
C VAL A 41 24.80 2.10 7.16
N PRO A 42 25.96 1.48 7.43
CA PRO A 42 26.12 0.62 8.59
C PRO A 42 26.19 1.43 9.88
N PRO A 43 25.90 0.81 11.04
CA PRO A 43 25.85 1.49 12.35
C PRO A 43 27.16 2.21 12.71
N GLU A 44 28.30 1.68 12.31
CA GLU A 44 29.66 2.21 12.61
C GLU A 44 29.88 3.60 12.03
N SER A 45 29.05 4.02 11.06
CA SER A 45 29.13 5.36 10.45
C SER A 45 28.63 6.47 11.38
N PHE A 46 28.09 6.13 12.55
CA PHE A 46 27.50 7.08 13.51
C PHE A 46 28.19 7.01 14.88
N LYS A 47 28.17 8.15 15.61
CA LYS A 47 28.58 8.24 17.00
C LYS A 47 27.53 9.00 17.81
N PRO A 48 26.87 8.34 18.80
CA PRO A 48 26.95 6.90 19.11
C PRO A 48 26.36 6.04 17.98
N ALA A 49 26.87 4.82 17.82
CA ALA A 49 26.37 3.88 16.80
C ALA A 49 24.95 3.41 17.15
N PRO A 50 23.99 3.46 16.20
CA PRO A 50 22.66 2.86 16.39
C PRO A 50 22.76 1.33 16.41
N LYS A 51 21.67 0.67 16.82
CA LYS A 51 21.61 -0.80 16.89
C LYS A 51 21.28 -1.48 15.56
N VAL A 52 20.88 -0.70 14.54
CA VAL A 52 20.36 -1.19 13.25
C VAL A 52 21.01 -0.41 12.11
N ASP A 53 21.03 -1.02 10.93
CA ASP A 53 21.45 -0.35 9.70
C ASP A 53 20.49 0.78 9.33
N SER A 54 21.03 1.80 8.69
CA SER A 54 20.27 2.90 8.08
C SER A 54 20.30 2.80 6.55
N ALA A 55 19.44 3.53 5.89
CA ALA A 55 19.48 3.69 4.45
C ALA A 55 19.14 5.12 4.05
N VAL A 56 19.78 5.58 2.99
CA VAL A 56 19.43 6.81 2.30
C VAL A 56 18.47 6.47 1.17
N ILE A 57 17.29 7.07 1.18
CA ILE A 57 16.28 6.91 0.13
C ILE A 57 16.10 8.21 -0.64
N ARG A 58 15.87 8.09 -1.93
CA ARG A 58 15.43 9.17 -2.79
C ARG A 58 13.93 9.06 -2.97
N LEU A 59 13.23 10.16 -2.73
CA LEU A 59 11.79 10.30 -2.93
C LEU A 59 11.58 11.36 -4.03
N LEU A 60 11.10 10.94 -5.19
CA LEU A 60 10.69 11.84 -6.27
C LEU A 60 9.18 12.03 -6.16
N PRO A 61 8.68 13.27 -6.01
CA PRO A 61 7.26 13.53 -5.91
C PRO A 61 6.49 12.94 -7.09
N ARG A 62 5.35 12.34 -6.81
CA ARG A 62 4.40 11.79 -7.76
C ARG A 62 3.03 12.38 -7.49
N ASP A 63 2.32 12.73 -8.56
CA ASP A 63 0.89 13.04 -8.46
C ASP A 63 0.10 11.73 -8.45
N SER A 64 -0.66 11.50 -7.38
CA SER A 64 -1.54 10.32 -7.26
C SER A 64 -2.78 10.41 -8.15
N GLY A 65 -3.12 11.60 -8.64
CA GLY A 65 -4.39 11.88 -9.32
C GLY A 65 -5.60 11.90 -8.39
N LEU A 66 -5.40 11.75 -7.07
CA LEU A 66 -6.45 11.82 -6.07
C LEU A 66 -6.46 13.18 -5.36
N SER A 67 -7.63 13.62 -4.90
CA SER A 67 -7.70 14.72 -3.93
C SER A 67 -7.07 14.30 -2.60
N THR A 68 -6.61 15.27 -1.81
CA THR A 68 -6.05 15.02 -0.46
C THR A 68 -7.01 14.22 0.42
N GLU A 69 -8.32 14.46 0.31
CA GLU A 69 -9.35 13.69 1.01
C GLU A 69 -9.33 12.21 0.59
N ASN A 70 -9.32 11.95 -0.72
CA ASN A 70 -9.29 10.59 -1.26
C ASN A 70 -7.95 9.87 -1.01
N GLU A 71 -6.83 10.58 -0.93
CA GLU A 71 -5.55 10.00 -0.51
C GLU A 71 -5.65 9.46 0.92
N LYS A 72 -6.17 10.25 1.86
CA LYS A 72 -6.39 9.79 3.25
C LYS A 72 -7.35 8.61 3.32
N ARG A 73 -8.41 8.63 2.52
CA ARG A 73 -9.37 7.51 2.44
C ARG A 73 -8.71 6.27 1.88
N PHE A 74 -7.94 6.38 0.81
CA PHE A 74 -7.17 5.27 0.21
C PHE A 74 -6.26 4.59 1.24
N LEU A 75 -5.50 5.37 2.01
CA LEU A 75 -4.59 4.83 3.01
C LEU A 75 -5.32 4.06 4.12
N LYS A 76 -6.41 4.61 4.64
CA LYS A 76 -7.23 3.92 5.65
C LYS A 76 -7.88 2.64 5.09
N TRP A 77 -8.46 2.76 3.91
CA TRP A 77 -9.13 1.67 3.22
C TRP A 77 -8.19 0.51 2.89
N SER A 78 -7.03 0.79 2.32
CA SER A 78 -6.01 -0.22 2.02
C SER A 78 -5.43 -0.86 3.28
N GLN A 79 -5.23 -0.08 4.35
CA GLN A 79 -4.77 -0.59 5.63
C GLN A 79 -5.73 -1.64 6.23
N LEU A 80 -7.05 -1.42 6.13
CA LEU A 80 -8.05 -2.40 6.57
C LEU A 80 -7.92 -3.71 5.81
N LEU A 81 -7.74 -3.65 4.49
CA LEU A 81 -7.58 -4.85 3.66
C LEU A 81 -6.26 -5.60 3.94
N PHE A 82 -5.21 -4.90 4.36
CA PHE A 82 -3.94 -5.52 4.76
C PHE A 82 -3.96 -6.18 6.16
N GLN A 83 -4.94 -5.89 7.01
CA GLN A 83 -5.01 -6.49 8.36
C GLN A 83 -5.06 -8.01 8.32
N GLN A 84 -5.60 -8.59 7.25
CA GLN A 84 -5.70 -10.03 7.07
C GLN A 84 -4.77 -10.56 5.98
N ARG A 85 -3.47 -10.28 6.08
CA ARG A 85 -2.45 -10.64 5.08
C ARG A 85 -2.48 -12.10 4.62
N ARG A 86 -2.82 -13.03 5.51
CA ARG A 86 -2.89 -14.47 5.21
C ARG A 86 -4.18 -14.91 4.51
N LYS A 87 -5.20 -14.05 4.50
CA LYS A 87 -6.48 -14.31 3.84
C LYS A 87 -6.52 -13.65 2.45
N THR A 88 -7.47 -14.07 1.65
CA THR A 88 -7.69 -13.46 0.34
C THR A 88 -8.22 -12.03 0.48
N LEU A 89 -7.97 -11.20 -0.54
CA LEU A 89 -8.53 -9.86 -0.64
C LEU A 89 -10.05 -9.87 -0.49
N MET A 90 -10.72 -10.86 -1.09
CA MET A 90 -12.18 -11.04 -1.01
C MET A 90 -12.68 -11.21 0.41
N ASN A 91 -11.94 -11.90 1.28
CA ASN A 91 -12.30 -12.02 2.69
C ASN A 91 -12.23 -10.68 3.41
N GLY A 92 -11.20 -9.87 3.13
CA GLY A 92 -11.07 -8.52 3.67
C GLY A 92 -12.22 -7.61 3.21
N ILE A 93 -12.55 -7.63 1.91
CA ILE A 93 -13.67 -6.85 1.36
C ILE A 93 -15.00 -7.28 2.00
N ARG A 94 -15.26 -8.57 2.09
CA ARG A 94 -16.49 -9.08 2.73
C ARG A 94 -16.62 -8.65 4.18
N GLN A 95 -15.52 -8.60 4.93
CA GLN A 95 -15.51 -8.24 6.34
C GLN A 95 -15.68 -6.74 6.57
N HIS A 96 -14.97 -5.90 5.81
CA HIS A 96 -14.89 -4.47 6.05
C HIS A 96 -15.85 -3.64 5.18
N PHE A 97 -16.29 -4.22 4.06
CA PHE A 97 -17.14 -3.56 3.06
C PHE A 97 -18.24 -4.52 2.57
N PRO A 98 -19.13 -4.99 3.49
CA PRO A 98 -20.10 -6.03 3.19
C PRO A 98 -21.09 -5.64 2.08
N GLU A 99 -21.52 -4.39 2.01
CA GLU A 99 -22.45 -3.92 0.96
C GLU A 99 -21.78 -3.97 -0.41
N TRP A 100 -20.55 -3.49 -0.51
CA TRP A 100 -19.76 -3.60 -1.73
C TRP A 100 -19.59 -5.06 -2.17
N TYR A 101 -19.28 -5.94 -1.22
CA TYR A 101 -19.15 -7.37 -1.51
C TYR A 101 -20.47 -7.99 -1.99
N GLN A 102 -21.60 -7.64 -1.38
CA GLN A 102 -22.93 -8.18 -1.78
C GLN A 102 -23.31 -7.74 -3.19
N ASN A 103 -23.07 -6.48 -3.53
CA ASN A 103 -23.49 -5.91 -4.80
C ASN A 103 -22.54 -6.23 -5.97
N HIS A 104 -21.24 -6.44 -5.68
CA HIS A 104 -20.19 -6.57 -6.71
C HIS A 104 -19.26 -7.77 -6.50
N GLY A 105 -19.57 -8.67 -5.58
CA GLY A 105 -18.71 -9.80 -5.20
C GLY A 105 -18.33 -10.72 -6.35
N ASP A 106 -19.21 -10.93 -7.33
CA ASP A 106 -18.93 -11.78 -8.49
C ASP A 106 -17.89 -11.14 -9.42
N ALA A 107 -18.05 -9.86 -9.75
CA ALA A 107 -17.07 -9.11 -10.55
C ALA A 107 -15.71 -8.99 -9.84
N LEU A 108 -15.72 -8.77 -8.52
CA LEU A 108 -14.50 -8.74 -7.71
C LEU A 108 -13.81 -10.11 -7.71
N ARG A 109 -14.57 -11.20 -7.62
CA ARG A 109 -14.04 -12.57 -7.63
C ARG A 109 -13.45 -12.92 -8.99
N GLU A 110 -14.09 -12.52 -10.07
CA GLU A 110 -13.58 -12.70 -11.43
C GLU A 110 -12.24 -11.99 -11.63
N ASN A 111 -12.10 -10.75 -11.15
CA ASN A 111 -10.89 -9.94 -11.31
C ASN A 111 -9.76 -10.30 -10.35
N PHE A 112 -10.08 -10.65 -9.09
CA PHE A 112 -9.08 -10.84 -8.04
C PHE A 112 -9.02 -12.27 -7.49
N GLY A 113 -10.08 -13.07 -7.65
CA GLY A 113 -10.13 -14.48 -7.29
C GLY A 113 -9.65 -14.75 -5.87
N LEU A 114 -8.64 -15.60 -5.73
CA LEU A 114 -8.02 -15.97 -4.47
C LEU A 114 -6.77 -15.13 -4.13
N ARG A 115 -6.54 -14.03 -4.83
CA ARG A 115 -5.38 -13.17 -4.61
C ARG A 115 -5.39 -12.58 -3.20
N ARG A 116 -4.20 -12.39 -2.65
CA ARG A 116 -4.00 -11.75 -1.35
C ARG A 116 -3.66 -10.27 -1.53
N PRO A 117 -3.91 -9.40 -0.52
CA PRO A 117 -3.56 -7.98 -0.59
C PRO A 117 -2.11 -7.72 -1.02
N GLU A 118 -1.17 -8.52 -0.51
CA GLU A 118 0.27 -8.41 -0.79
C GLU A 118 0.68 -8.75 -2.24
N THR A 119 -0.24 -9.28 -3.04
CA THR A 119 0.04 -9.62 -4.45
C THR A 119 -0.39 -8.54 -5.44
N LEU A 120 -1.11 -7.51 -4.98
CA LEU A 120 -1.55 -6.41 -5.82
C LEU A 120 -0.45 -5.34 -5.90
N ASP A 121 -0.09 -4.94 -7.12
CA ASP A 121 0.77 -3.78 -7.31
C ASP A 121 0.02 -2.45 -7.06
N PHE A 122 0.76 -1.34 -7.04
CA PHE A 122 0.16 -0.04 -6.75
C PHE A 122 -0.92 0.36 -7.77
N THR A 123 -0.73 0.04 -9.04
CA THR A 123 -1.72 0.35 -10.10
C THR A 123 -3.02 -0.43 -9.89
N GLU A 124 -2.92 -1.70 -9.52
CA GLU A 124 -4.09 -2.54 -9.19
C GLU A 124 -4.82 -2.02 -7.94
N TRP A 125 -4.08 -1.58 -6.91
CA TRP A 125 -4.67 -0.94 -5.72
C TRP A 125 -5.44 0.33 -6.07
N MET A 126 -4.87 1.19 -6.92
CA MET A 126 -5.51 2.43 -7.36
C MET A 126 -6.77 2.17 -8.18
N LYS A 127 -6.73 1.18 -9.07
CA LYS A 127 -7.89 0.76 -9.85
C LYS A 127 -9.02 0.23 -8.95
N LEU A 128 -8.68 -0.64 -8.03
CA LEU A 128 -9.64 -1.22 -7.08
C LEU A 128 -10.30 -0.13 -6.22
N PHE A 129 -9.52 0.83 -5.76
CA PHE A 129 -10.03 1.96 -4.98
C PHE A 129 -10.91 2.90 -5.82
N SER A 130 -10.54 3.16 -7.08
CA SER A 130 -11.35 3.95 -8.00
C SER A 130 -12.72 3.31 -8.23
N ASP A 131 -12.76 1.98 -8.40
CA ASP A 131 -14.02 1.25 -8.56
C ASP A 131 -14.88 1.30 -7.28
N TYR A 132 -14.25 1.20 -6.11
CA TYR A 132 -14.93 1.38 -4.82
C TYR A 132 -15.56 2.78 -4.69
N LEU A 133 -14.84 3.85 -5.05
CA LEU A 133 -15.36 5.22 -4.98
C LEU A 133 -16.56 5.45 -5.90
N LYS A 134 -16.54 4.91 -7.13
CA LYS A 134 -17.66 5.05 -8.09
C LYS A 134 -18.95 4.44 -7.55
N ILE A 135 -18.84 3.30 -6.89
CA ILE A 135 -19.98 2.59 -6.32
C ILE A 135 -20.56 3.37 -5.15
N GLU A 136 -19.71 3.82 -4.22
CA GLU A 136 -20.13 4.63 -3.09
C GLU A 136 -20.84 5.93 -3.53
N GLN A 137 -20.38 6.57 -4.60
CA GLN A 137 -21.04 7.75 -5.17
C GLN A 137 -22.41 7.43 -5.79
N ASN A 138 -22.57 6.25 -6.36
CA ASN A 138 -23.84 5.82 -6.95
C ASN A 138 -24.88 5.38 -5.90
N GLU A 139 -24.44 4.88 -4.76
CA GLU A 139 -25.32 4.50 -3.64
C GLU A 139 -25.86 5.72 -2.86
N ILE A 140 -25.16 6.87 -2.90
CA ILE A 140 -25.60 8.13 -2.29
C ILE A 140 -26.64 8.88 -3.13
N ARG A 141 -26.84 8.51 -4.39
CA ARG A 141 -27.87 9.08 -5.28
C ARG A 141 -29.13 8.26 -5.28
#